data_c6c9bad993ec461a176a89335e2e1b73
#
_entry.id   c6c9bad993ec461a176a89335e2e1b73
#
_cell.length_a   1.000
_cell.length_b   1.000
_cell.length_c   1.000
_cell.angle_alpha   90.00
_cell.angle_beta   90.00
_cell.angle_gamma   90.00
#
_symmetry.space_group_name_H-M   'P 1'
#
loop_
_entity.id
_entity.type
_entity.pdbx_description
1 polymer ?
#
loop_
_entity_poly.entity_id
_entity_poly.type
_entity_poly.pdbx_seq_one_letter_code
_entity_poly.pdbx_strand_id
1 'polypeptide(L)'
;MRKRKLTFGLFSLMMAASVALTGNVNVSAATKKLSVNRIYENATVIKGKTKKKNVVKVKVGKKTYSVKANKKGKFKVKVPKVKAGKKYTVKSYKKKKLYAKKTVYGIAKTVKVNKFTPSSRTISGYTRPRYKVQVTVNGKTYTKKANANSGAWKMTLSKKIGSDNVKVRVIKKNGKTFTVTTAEHTHDYKPVYKTVHHDEQGHYETVTVPAYDETKMEYHDICLVCGRDK
;
A
#
# COMPACT_ATOMS: atom_id res chain seq x y z
N MET A 1 -20.48 -54.68 26.16
CA MET A 1 -21.23 -54.88 24.91
C MET A 1 -22.62 -54.28 25.03
N ARG A 2 -22.91 -53.19 24.38
CA ARG A 2 -24.28 -52.65 24.20
C ARG A 2 -24.39 -52.08 22.79
N LYS A 3 -25.13 -52.85 21.95
CA LYS A 3 -25.48 -52.46 20.58
C LYS A 3 -26.59 -51.41 20.62
N ARG A 4 -26.41 -50.23 19.98
CA ARG A 4 -27.47 -49.26 19.74
C ARG A 4 -28.00 -49.47 18.32
N LYS A 5 -29.28 -49.75 18.22
CA LYS A 5 -30.03 -49.91 16.98
C LYS A 5 -30.34 -48.53 16.38
N LEU A 6 -30.06 -48.36 15.09
CA LEU A 6 -30.58 -47.24 14.30
C LEU A 6 -31.98 -47.60 13.82
N THR A 7 -32.95 -46.76 14.13
CA THR A 7 -34.30 -46.81 13.56
C THR A 7 -34.38 -45.85 12.37
N PHE A 8 -34.60 -46.40 11.18
CA PHE A 8 -34.93 -45.63 9.97
C PHE A 8 -36.43 -45.29 10.01
N GLY A 9 -36.75 -44.00 10.03
CA GLY A 9 -38.08 -43.45 9.81
C GLY A 9 -38.35 -43.26 8.33
N LEU A 10 -39.28 -44.02 7.77
CA LEU A 10 -39.85 -43.78 6.44
C LEU A 10 -40.70 -42.51 6.49
N PHE A 11 -40.34 -41.48 5.72
CA PHE A 11 -41.24 -40.37 5.40
C PHE A 11 -41.87 -40.61 4.03
N SER A 12 -43.17 -40.77 4.04
CA SER A 12 -44.03 -40.96 2.89
C SER A 12 -44.05 -39.73 1.98
N LEU A 13 -43.76 -39.94 0.70
CA LEU A 13 -43.76 -38.91 -0.35
C LEU A 13 -45.18 -38.81 -0.93
N MET A 14 -45.92 -37.76 -0.58
CA MET A 14 -47.14 -37.39 -1.30
C MET A 14 -46.78 -36.53 -2.51
N MET A 15 -46.94 -37.07 -3.70
CA MET A 15 -46.90 -36.36 -4.96
C MET A 15 -48.22 -35.57 -5.14
N ALA A 16 -48.11 -34.22 -5.13
CA ALA A 16 -49.11 -33.36 -5.73
C ALA A 16 -48.54 -32.80 -7.05
N ALA A 17 -49.01 -33.32 -8.17
CA ALA A 17 -48.69 -32.81 -9.49
C ALA A 17 -49.50 -31.56 -9.76
N SER A 18 -48.86 -30.38 -9.57
CA SER A 18 -49.38 -29.11 -10.11
C SER A 18 -48.58 -28.76 -11.37
N VAL A 19 -49.20 -28.94 -12.53
CA VAL A 19 -48.70 -28.48 -13.80
C VAL A 19 -48.84 -26.96 -13.82
N ALA A 20 -47.77 -26.26 -13.43
CA ALA A 20 -47.63 -24.83 -13.68
C ALA A 20 -46.90 -24.65 -15.02
N LEU A 21 -47.63 -24.20 -16.05
CA LEU A 21 -46.99 -23.60 -17.24
C LEU A 21 -46.26 -22.35 -16.83
N THR A 22 -45.00 -22.51 -16.40
CA THR A 22 -44.11 -21.39 -16.24
C THR A 22 -43.35 -21.19 -17.56
N GLY A 23 -43.86 -20.31 -18.40
CA GLY A 23 -43.07 -19.75 -19.49
C GLY A 23 -41.76 -19.26 -18.88
N ASN A 24 -40.64 -19.85 -19.30
CA ASN A 24 -39.28 -19.39 -18.96
C ASN A 24 -39.08 -17.96 -19.52
N VAL A 25 -39.54 -16.94 -18.81
CA VAL A 25 -39.07 -15.60 -19.00
C VAL A 25 -37.65 -15.53 -18.52
N ASN A 26 -36.69 -15.82 -19.41
CA ASN A 26 -35.30 -15.50 -19.21
C ASN A 26 -35.19 -13.96 -19.12
N VAL A 27 -35.54 -13.41 -17.98
CA VAL A 27 -35.20 -12.02 -17.64
C VAL A 27 -33.70 -11.98 -17.44
N SER A 28 -32.98 -11.85 -18.55
CA SER A 28 -31.56 -11.51 -18.51
C SER A 28 -31.44 -10.20 -17.74
N ALA A 29 -31.11 -10.31 -16.46
CA ALA A 29 -30.83 -9.14 -15.62
C ALA A 29 -29.67 -8.39 -16.25
N ALA A 30 -29.98 -7.32 -16.99
CA ALA A 30 -28.98 -6.52 -17.68
C ALA A 30 -27.90 -6.08 -16.69
N THR A 31 -26.74 -6.70 -16.80
CA THR A 31 -25.62 -6.51 -15.88
C THR A 31 -25.27 -5.03 -15.84
N LYS A 32 -25.47 -4.40 -14.68
CA LYS A 32 -25.22 -2.97 -14.46
C LYS A 32 -23.73 -2.66 -14.70
N LYS A 33 -23.37 -2.18 -15.89
CA LYS A 33 -21.99 -2.06 -16.35
C LYS A 33 -21.36 -0.72 -15.93
N LEU A 34 -20.37 -0.78 -15.04
CA LEU A 34 -19.47 0.33 -14.72
C LEU A 34 -18.04 -0.14 -14.95
N SER A 35 -17.36 0.42 -15.94
CA SER A 35 -15.94 0.19 -16.17
C SER A 35 -15.15 1.43 -15.76
N VAL A 36 -14.00 1.21 -15.12
CA VAL A 36 -13.05 2.27 -14.78
C VAL A 36 -11.71 1.85 -15.35
N ASN A 37 -11.05 2.74 -16.07
CA ASN A 37 -9.73 2.50 -16.63
C ASN A 37 -8.69 2.36 -15.50
N ARG A 38 -7.57 1.71 -15.79
CA ARG A 38 -6.42 1.70 -14.88
C ARG A 38 -5.99 3.13 -14.58
N ILE A 39 -5.74 3.42 -13.29
CA ILE A 39 -5.28 4.73 -12.84
C ILE A 39 -3.87 4.60 -12.30
N TYR A 40 -2.97 5.42 -12.82
CA TYR A 40 -1.57 5.45 -12.39
C TYR A 40 -1.35 6.60 -11.42
N GLU A 41 -0.31 6.49 -10.62
CA GLU A 41 0.11 7.58 -9.75
C GLU A 41 0.34 8.88 -10.52
N ASN A 42 0.11 10.00 -9.86
CA ASN A 42 0.16 11.36 -10.41
C ASN A 42 -0.92 11.67 -11.47
N ALA A 43 -1.79 10.71 -11.83
CA ALA A 43 -2.94 11.03 -12.65
C ALA A 43 -3.90 11.98 -11.92
N THR A 44 -4.42 12.98 -12.64
CA THR A 44 -5.39 13.95 -12.12
C THR A 44 -6.81 13.71 -12.65
N VAL A 45 -6.99 12.67 -13.47
CA VAL A 45 -8.27 12.34 -14.10
C VAL A 45 -8.54 10.85 -14.01
N ILE A 46 -9.72 10.48 -13.52
CA ILE A 46 -10.25 9.11 -13.55
C ILE A 46 -11.24 8.99 -14.70
N LYS A 47 -10.99 8.05 -15.62
CA LYS A 47 -11.78 7.83 -16.83
C LYS A 47 -12.49 6.47 -16.78
N GLY A 48 -13.62 6.37 -17.49
CA GLY A 48 -14.33 5.10 -17.61
C GLY A 48 -15.60 5.21 -18.42
N LYS A 49 -16.42 4.14 -18.34
CA LYS A 49 -17.74 4.08 -19.00
C LYS A 49 -18.81 3.59 -18.03
N THR A 50 -20.00 4.12 -18.14
CA THR A 50 -21.21 3.68 -17.43
C THR A 50 -22.43 3.88 -18.34
N LYS A 51 -23.64 3.79 -17.82
CA LYS A 51 -24.85 4.12 -18.60
C LYS A 51 -24.85 5.61 -18.96
N LYS A 52 -25.29 5.94 -20.18
CA LYS A 52 -25.44 7.33 -20.65
C LYS A 52 -26.20 8.19 -19.66
N LYS A 53 -25.79 9.45 -19.51
CA LYS A 53 -26.40 10.46 -18.60
C LYS A 53 -26.36 10.13 -17.10
N ASN A 54 -25.75 9.01 -16.66
CA ASN A 54 -25.54 8.72 -15.22
C ASN A 54 -24.60 9.74 -14.60
N VAL A 55 -24.85 10.07 -13.32
CA VAL A 55 -23.92 10.86 -12.50
C VAL A 55 -22.89 9.90 -11.88
N VAL A 56 -21.61 10.17 -12.11
CA VAL A 56 -20.51 9.40 -11.54
C VAL A 56 -19.91 10.19 -10.40
N LYS A 57 -19.79 9.57 -9.24
CA LYS A 57 -19.15 10.14 -8.04
C LYS A 57 -17.90 9.32 -7.69
N VAL A 58 -16.78 10.00 -7.45
CA VAL A 58 -15.51 9.41 -7.03
C VAL A 58 -15.15 9.92 -5.65
N LYS A 59 -15.07 9.04 -4.66
CA LYS A 59 -14.62 9.38 -3.31
C LYS A 59 -13.11 9.28 -3.20
N VAL A 60 -12.46 10.37 -2.79
CA VAL A 60 -11.01 10.49 -2.57
C VAL A 60 -10.78 11.02 -1.16
N GLY A 61 -10.46 10.13 -0.22
CA GLY A 61 -10.43 10.49 1.20
C GLY A 61 -11.82 10.94 1.69
N LYS A 62 -11.89 12.12 2.29
CA LYS A 62 -13.15 12.74 2.77
C LYS A 62 -13.94 13.45 1.65
N LYS A 63 -13.29 13.84 0.54
CA LYS A 63 -13.91 14.61 -0.56
C LYS A 63 -14.53 13.71 -1.64
N THR A 64 -15.60 14.19 -2.27
CA THR A 64 -16.28 13.50 -3.38
C THR A 64 -16.29 14.41 -4.61
N TYR A 65 -15.86 13.87 -5.73
CA TYR A 65 -15.83 14.54 -7.03
C TYR A 65 -16.88 13.92 -7.93
N SER A 66 -17.60 14.72 -8.70
CA SER A 66 -18.70 14.22 -9.53
C SER A 66 -18.65 14.76 -10.96
N VAL A 67 -19.19 13.96 -11.89
CA VAL A 67 -19.39 14.36 -13.30
C VAL A 67 -20.56 13.58 -13.87
N LYS A 68 -21.22 14.14 -14.87
CA LYS A 68 -22.26 13.45 -15.66
C LYS A 68 -21.60 12.72 -16.85
N ALA A 69 -21.91 11.44 -17.04
CA ALA A 69 -21.47 10.67 -18.20
C ALA A 69 -22.14 11.22 -19.47
N ASN A 70 -21.40 11.28 -20.57
CA ASN A 70 -21.87 11.81 -21.84
C ASN A 70 -22.89 10.88 -22.52
N LYS A 71 -23.38 11.27 -23.73
CA LYS A 71 -24.33 10.49 -24.55
C LYS A 71 -23.81 9.07 -24.89
N LYS A 72 -22.48 8.88 -24.99
CA LYS A 72 -21.80 7.58 -25.23
C LYS A 72 -21.46 6.83 -23.92
N GLY A 73 -21.91 7.31 -22.74
CA GLY A 73 -21.64 6.73 -21.44
C GLY A 73 -20.20 6.91 -20.93
N LYS A 74 -19.36 7.65 -21.62
CA LYS A 74 -17.97 7.93 -21.18
C LYS A 74 -17.98 9.03 -20.10
N PHE A 75 -17.07 8.91 -19.11
CA PHE A 75 -16.86 9.94 -18.08
C PHE A 75 -15.38 10.22 -17.86
N LYS A 76 -15.08 11.44 -17.42
CA LYS A 76 -13.76 11.92 -16.99
C LYS A 76 -13.96 12.75 -15.73
N VAL A 77 -13.51 12.26 -14.57
CA VAL A 77 -13.61 12.97 -13.28
C VAL A 77 -12.24 13.55 -12.95
N LYS A 78 -12.16 14.88 -12.81
CA LYS A 78 -10.96 15.55 -12.27
C LYS A 78 -10.85 15.22 -10.78
N VAL A 79 -9.69 14.82 -10.33
CA VAL A 79 -9.37 14.46 -8.93
C VAL A 79 -7.97 14.97 -8.58
N PRO A 80 -7.62 15.11 -7.30
CA PRO A 80 -6.24 15.38 -6.89
C PRO A 80 -5.29 14.29 -7.41
N LYS A 81 -3.98 14.59 -7.46
CA LYS A 81 -2.95 13.62 -7.88
C LYS A 81 -3.17 12.26 -7.22
N VAL A 82 -3.34 11.23 -8.02
CA VAL A 82 -3.51 9.84 -7.58
C VAL A 82 -2.24 9.38 -6.87
N LYS A 83 -2.39 8.80 -5.69
CA LYS A 83 -1.28 8.18 -4.93
C LYS A 83 -1.26 6.67 -5.17
N ALA A 84 -0.06 6.09 -5.32
CA ALA A 84 0.13 4.65 -5.45
C ALA A 84 -0.49 3.90 -4.26
N GLY A 85 -1.14 2.76 -4.51
CA GLY A 85 -1.79 1.93 -3.50
C GLY A 85 -3.09 2.49 -2.91
N LYS A 86 -3.38 3.79 -3.08
CA LYS A 86 -4.60 4.40 -2.53
C LYS A 86 -5.85 3.89 -3.23
N LYS A 87 -6.88 3.59 -2.43
CA LYS A 87 -8.19 3.12 -2.87
C LYS A 87 -9.07 4.28 -3.34
N TYR A 88 -9.72 4.12 -4.49
CA TYR A 88 -10.68 5.05 -5.07
C TYR A 88 -11.99 4.31 -5.31
N THR A 89 -13.08 4.81 -4.72
CA THR A 89 -14.40 4.23 -4.91
C THR A 89 -15.17 5.06 -5.93
N VAL A 90 -15.53 4.43 -7.04
CA VAL A 90 -16.32 5.02 -8.12
C VAL A 90 -17.73 4.49 -8.02
N LYS A 91 -18.72 5.38 -7.91
CA LYS A 91 -20.15 5.07 -7.86
C LYS A 91 -20.86 5.75 -9.04
N SER A 92 -21.70 5.02 -9.74
CA SER A 92 -22.57 5.54 -10.80
C SER A 92 -24.00 5.58 -10.31
N TYR A 93 -24.72 6.66 -10.59
CA TYR A 93 -26.11 6.87 -10.15
C TYR A 93 -27.01 7.17 -11.35
N LYS A 94 -28.21 6.58 -11.36
CA LYS A 94 -29.29 6.89 -12.29
C LYS A 94 -30.47 7.46 -11.50
N LYS A 95 -30.93 8.68 -11.82
CA LYS A 95 -32.05 9.34 -11.10
C LYS A 95 -31.87 9.22 -9.56
N LYS A 96 -30.71 9.64 -9.02
CA LYS A 96 -30.31 9.57 -7.59
C LYS A 96 -30.15 8.14 -7.02
N LYS A 97 -30.63 7.06 -7.65
CA LYS A 97 -30.46 5.66 -7.22
C LYS A 97 -29.08 5.12 -7.64
N LEU A 98 -28.42 4.36 -6.76
CA LEU A 98 -27.14 3.73 -7.05
C LEU A 98 -27.30 2.71 -8.20
N TYR A 99 -26.61 2.96 -9.32
CA TYR A 99 -26.61 2.09 -10.48
C TYR A 99 -25.53 1.03 -10.42
N ALA A 100 -24.29 1.43 -10.10
CA ALA A 100 -23.15 0.50 -9.95
C ALA A 100 -22.05 1.13 -9.12
N LYS A 101 -21.23 0.26 -8.47
CA LYS A 101 -20.06 0.65 -7.68
C LYS A 101 -18.83 -0.15 -8.14
N LYS A 102 -17.69 0.51 -8.23
CA LYS A 102 -16.39 -0.14 -8.51
C LYS A 102 -15.29 0.47 -7.68
N THR A 103 -14.44 -0.38 -7.14
CA THR A 103 -13.22 0.06 -6.46
C THR A 103 -12.03 -0.13 -7.39
N VAL A 104 -11.17 0.88 -7.45
CA VAL A 104 -9.90 0.87 -8.18
C VAL A 104 -8.79 1.40 -7.28
N TYR A 105 -7.55 1.09 -7.60
CA TYR A 105 -6.38 1.51 -6.84
C TYR A 105 -5.43 2.29 -7.73
N GLY A 106 -4.76 3.29 -7.14
CA GLY A 106 -3.65 3.96 -7.82
C GLY A 106 -2.49 2.98 -8.03
N ILE A 107 -2.01 2.87 -9.26
CA ILE A 107 -0.93 1.96 -9.64
C ILE A 107 0.38 2.75 -9.66
N ALA A 108 1.40 2.26 -8.96
CA ALA A 108 2.74 2.83 -9.02
C ALA A 108 3.33 2.69 -10.43
N LYS A 109 3.97 3.73 -10.95
CA LYS A 109 4.67 3.70 -12.24
C LYS A 109 5.98 2.92 -12.14
N THR A 110 6.68 3.08 -11.02
CA THR A 110 7.93 2.40 -10.67
C THR A 110 7.76 1.64 -9.37
N VAL A 111 8.79 0.97 -8.88
CA VAL A 111 8.79 0.41 -7.53
C VAL A 111 8.90 1.56 -6.53
N LYS A 112 8.13 1.46 -5.46
CA LYS A 112 8.21 2.35 -4.30
C LYS A 112 8.40 1.51 -3.06
N VAL A 113 9.34 1.92 -2.23
CA VAL A 113 9.58 1.34 -0.91
C VAL A 113 9.07 2.34 0.11
N ASN A 114 8.31 1.88 1.09
CA ASN A 114 7.87 2.71 2.21
C ASN A 114 9.06 2.92 3.16
N LYS A 115 9.05 4.00 3.90
CA LYS A 115 10.04 4.27 4.94
C LYS A 115 10.08 3.10 5.94
N PHE A 116 11.26 2.77 6.41
CA PHE A 116 11.53 1.76 7.43
C PHE A 116 12.69 2.24 8.31
N THR A 117 12.84 1.65 9.48
CA THR A 117 13.92 1.93 10.43
C THR A 117 14.82 0.71 10.54
N PRO A 118 16.05 0.84 11.07
CA PRO A 118 16.93 -0.29 11.33
C PRO A 118 16.30 -1.37 12.21
N SER A 119 15.45 -1.00 13.16
CA SER A 119 14.72 -1.93 14.03
C SER A 119 13.58 -2.67 13.33
N SER A 120 13.22 -2.25 12.11
CA SER A 120 12.10 -2.85 11.37
C SER A 120 12.37 -4.30 11.00
N ARG A 121 11.36 -5.16 11.19
CA ARG A 121 11.32 -6.55 10.67
C ARG A 121 10.39 -6.68 9.46
N THR A 122 9.92 -5.58 8.91
CA THR A 122 9.05 -5.60 7.75
C THR A 122 9.46 -4.55 6.73
N ILE A 123 9.47 -4.95 5.46
CA ILE A 123 9.62 -4.05 4.33
C ILE A 123 8.38 -4.12 3.48
N SER A 124 7.90 -2.95 3.03
CA SER A 124 6.70 -2.86 2.24
C SER A 124 6.80 -1.77 1.18
N GLY A 125 5.88 -1.81 0.23
CA GLY A 125 5.85 -0.80 -0.81
C GLY A 125 4.80 -1.08 -1.87
N TYR A 126 5.01 -0.47 -3.03
CA TYR A 126 4.10 -0.56 -4.17
C TYR A 126 4.88 -0.76 -5.45
N THR A 127 4.31 -1.54 -6.36
CA THR A 127 4.78 -1.71 -7.74
C THR A 127 3.58 -1.95 -8.66
N ARG A 128 3.81 -2.36 -9.89
CA ARG A 128 2.71 -2.77 -10.76
C ARG A 128 2.05 -4.06 -10.23
N PRO A 129 0.71 -4.17 -10.33
CA PRO A 129 -0.01 -5.37 -9.89
C PRO A 129 0.55 -6.66 -10.50
N ARG A 130 0.60 -7.71 -9.68
CA ARG A 130 1.04 -9.06 -10.05
C ARG A 130 2.52 -9.23 -10.40
N TYR A 131 3.36 -8.20 -10.31
CA TYR A 131 4.80 -8.35 -10.46
C TYR A 131 5.40 -9.06 -9.25
N LYS A 132 6.48 -9.82 -9.46
CA LYS A 132 7.29 -10.38 -8.36
C LYS A 132 8.20 -9.29 -7.83
N VAL A 133 8.32 -9.21 -6.51
CA VAL A 133 9.26 -8.34 -5.82
C VAL A 133 10.23 -9.21 -5.06
N GLN A 134 11.50 -8.96 -5.25
CA GLN A 134 12.59 -9.54 -4.46
C GLN A 134 13.20 -8.46 -3.61
N VAL A 135 13.40 -8.76 -2.33
CA VAL A 135 14.07 -7.89 -1.36
C VAL A 135 15.25 -8.66 -0.83
N THR A 136 16.43 -8.11 -1.01
CA THR A 136 17.68 -8.66 -0.44
C THR A 136 18.15 -7.75 0.67
N VAL A 137 18.34 -8.32 1.85
CA VAL A 137 18.80 -7.66 3.06
C VAL A 137 19.48 -8.69 3.95
N ASN A 138 20.56 -8.32 4.64
CA ASN A 138 21.36 -9.21 5.49
C ASN A 138 21.76 -10.50 4.74
N GLY A 139 22.23 -10.36 3.49
CA GLY A 139 22.62 -11.49 2.62
C GLY A 139 21.45 -12.40 2.18
N LYS A 140 20.23 -12.20 2.68
CA LYS A 140 19.07 -13.05 2.41
C LYS A 140 18.08 -12.42 1.45
N THR A 141 17.58 -13.19 0.49
CA THR A 141 16.59 -12.74 -0.50
C THR A 141 15.22 -13.29 -0.19
N TYR A 142 14.26 -12.38 -0.08
CA TYR A 142 12.84 -12.67 0.11
C TYR A 142 12.09 -12.37 -1.18
N THR A 143 11.14 -13.22 -1.55
CA THR A 143 10.37 -13.04 -2.78
C THR A 143 8.88 -13.05 -2.49
N LYS A 144 8.14 -12.09 -3.05
CA LYS A 144 6.69 -12.04 -2.98
C LYS A 144 6.07 -11.46 -4.24
N LYS A 145 4.86 -11.95 -4.58
CA LYS A 145 4.06 -11.37 -5.65
C LYS A 145 3.26 -10.18 -5.11
N ALA A 146 3.32 -9.05 -5.81
CA ALA A 146 2.54 -7.88 -5.48
C ALA A 146 1.04 -8.13 -5.67
N ASN A 147 0.22 -7.48 -4.86
CA ASN A 147 -1.23 -7.60 -4.89
C ASN A 147 -1.79 -7.36 -6.30
N ALA A 148 -2.75 -8.18 -6.71
CA ALA A 148 -3.31 -8.18 -8.06
C ALA A 148 -4.04 -6.88 -8.44
N ASN A 149 -4.53 -6.12 -7.47
CA ASN A 149 -5.32 -4.91 -7.69
C ASN A 149 -4.55 -3.62 -7.40
N SER A 150 -3.88 -3.56 -6.24
CA SER A 150 -3.19 -2.35 -5.76
C SER A 150 -1.71 -2.31 -6.11
N GLY A 151 -1.09 -3.46 -6.38
CA GLY A 151 0.36 -3.57 -6.52
C GLY A 151 1.11 -3.44 -5.19
N ALA A 152 0.41 -3.43 -4.05
CA ALA A 152 1.03 -3.41 -2.73
C ALA A 152 1.78 -4.72 -2.45
N TRP A 153 2.90 -4.61 -1.76
CA TRP A 153 3.65 -5.76 -1.27
C TRP A 153 4.17 -5.47 0.14
N LYS A 154 4.30 -6.52 0.94
CA LYS A 154 4.86 -6.48 2.29
C LYS A 154 5.57 -7.79 2.55
N MET A 155 6.80 -7.74 3.04
CA MET A 155 7.62 -8.88 3.43
C MET A 155 7.96 -8.78 4.90
N THR A 156 7.88 -9.89 5.61
CA THR A 156 8.35 -10.05 6.98
C THR A 156 9.73 -10.70 6.92
N LEU A 157 10.68 -10.13 7.61
CA LEU A 157 12.08 -10.56 7.64
C LEU A 157 12.32 -11.45 8.86
N SER A 158 13.25 -12.37 8.77
CA SER A 158 13.66 -13.22 9.89
C SER A 158 14.41 -12.44 10.98
N LYS A 159 15.18 -11.41 10.57
CA LYS A 159 15.97 -10.53 11.47
C LYS A 159 15.56 -9.07 11.25
N LYS A 160 15.94 -8.17 12.15
CA LYS A 160 15.87 -6.71 11.95
C LYS A 160 16.78 -6.33 10.77
N ILE A 161 16.47 -5.22 10.11
CA ILE A 161 17.24 -4.73 8.96
C ILE A 161 18.66 -4.33 9.38
N GLY A 162 18.81 -3.69 10.54
CA GLY A 162 20.09 -3.17 11.00
C GLY A 162 20.57 -2.01 10.14
N SER A 163 21.88 -1.86 9.99
CA SER A 163 22.53 -0.86 9.16
C SER A 163 22.55 -1.20 7.65
N ASP A 164 22.11 -2.38 7.27
CA ASP A 164 22.20 -2.86 5.89
C ASP A 164 21.32 -2.08 4.94
N ASN A 165 21.83 -1.86 3.74
CA ASN A 165 21.06 -1.36 2.63
C ASN A 165 20.13 -2.45 2.09
N VAL A 166 18.92 -2.06 1.74
CA VAL A 166 17.90 -2.95 1.21
C VAL A 166 17.87 -2.86 -0.32
N LYS A 167 18.25 -3.92 -1.00
CA LYS A 167 18.11 -4.04 -2.46
C LYS A 167 16.70 -4.54 -2.80
N VAL A 168 15.96 -3.78 -3.62
CA VAL A 168 14.63 -4.14 -4.07
C VAL A 168 14.62 -4.30 -5.59
N ARG A 169 14.35 -5.51 -6.05
CA ARG A 169 14.27 -5.88 -7.46
C ARG A 169 12.83 -6.24 -7.84
N VAL A 170 12.35 -5.72 -8.95
CA VAL A 170 11.02 -6.04 -9.45
C VAL A 170 11.13 -6.81 -10.76
N ILE A 171 10.47 -7.95 -10.83
CA ILE A 171 10.51 -8.88 -11.96
C ILE A 171 9.13 -8.87 -12.62
N LYS A 172 9.11 -8.63 -13.94
CA LYS A 172 7.90 -8.72 -14.77
C LYS A 172 7.43 -10.18 -14.91
N LYS A 173 6.22 -10.36 -15.41
CA LYS A 173 5.66 -11.69 -15.68
C LYS A 173 6.52 -12.54 -16.63
N ASN A 174 7.23 -11.93 -17.57
CA ASN A 174 8.13 -12.58 -18.52
C ASN A 174 9.56 -12.81 -17.99
N GLY A 175 9.79 -12.70 -16.68
CA GLY A 175 11.08 -12.90 -16.05
C GLY A 175 12.04 -11.71 -16.12
N LYS A 176 11.85 -10.76 -17.04
CA LYS A 176 12.73 -9.59 -17.18
C LYS A 176 12.62 -8.66 -15.96
N THR A 177 13.74 -8.17 -15.47
CA THR A 177 13.80 -7.18 -14.39
C THR A 177 13.17 -5.87 -14.86
N PHE A 178 12.30 -5.32 -14.03
CA PHE A 178 11.63 -4.05 -14.31
C PHE A 178 12.38 -2.88 -13.69
N THR A 179 12.75 -3.00 -12.42
CA THR A 179 13.45 -1.97 -11.65
C THR A 179 14.29 -2.64 -10.58
N VAL A 180 15.46 -2.09 -10.34
CA VAL A 180 16.29 -2.37 -9.16
C VAL A 180 16.47 -1.03 -8.45
N THR A 181 16.28 -1.00 -7.16
CA THR A 181 16.54 0.17 -6.33
C THR A 181 17.17 -0.28 -5.02
N THR A 182 18.03 0.55 -4.48
CA THR A 182 18.50 0.44 -3.11
C THR A 182 17.67 1.37 -2.26
N ALA A 183 17.19 0.90 -1.14
CA ALA A 183 16.45 1.69 -0.17
C ALA A 183 17.23 1.69 1.14
N GLU A 184 17.51 2.88 1.65
CA GLU A 184 18.17 3.10 2.91
C GLU A 184 17.13 3.26 4.02
N HIS A 185 17.52 2.92 5.26
CA HIS A 185 16.69 3.17 6.43
C HIS A 185 16.62 4.69 6.71
N THR A 186 15.58 5.11 7.42
CA THR A 186 15.51 6.48 7.94
C THR A 186 16.42 6.56 9.16
N HIS A 187 17.38 7.47 9.14
CA HIS A 187 18.24 7.75 10.28
C HIS A 187 17.44 8.51 11.35
N ASP A 188 17.67 8.12 12.61
CA ASP A 188 17.14 8.84 13.79
C ASP A 188 18.36 9.45 14.48
N TYR A 189 18.64 10.70 14.16
CA TYR A 189 19.78 11.44 14.69
C TYR A 189 19.46 11.95 16.09
N LYS A 190 20.44 11.83 17.00
CA LYS A 190 20.37 12.41 18.34
C LYS A 190 21.64 13.17 18.64
N PRO A 191 21.55 14.29 19.35
CA PRO A 191 22.73 15.04 19.73
C PRO A 191 23.61 14.19 20.67
N VAL A 192 24.91 14.26 20.43
CA VAL A 192 25.92 13.64 21.30
C VAL A 192 26.71 14.77 21.92
N TYR A 193 26.86 14.69 23.24
CA TYR A 193 27.62 15.66 24.01
C TYR A 193 28.98 15.05 24.33
N LYS A 194 30.06 15.83 24.16
CA LYS A 194 31.42 15.47 24.53
C LYS A 194 31.91 16.41 25.60
N THR A 195 32.37 15.85 26.71
CA THR A 195 33.09 16.63 27.73
C THR A 195 34.51 16.86 27.25
N VAL A 196 34.91 18.11 27.21
CA VAL A 196 36.29 18.49 26.91
C VAL A 196 36.95 18.91 28.20
N HIS A 197 38.05 18.22 28.53
CA HIS A 197 38.86 18.55 29.68
C HIS A 197 39.89 19.61 29.26
N HIS A 198 39.99 20.67 30.02
CA HIS A 198 41.02 21.70 29.84
C HIS A 198 42.02 21.62 30.96
N ASP A 199 43.26 21.44 30.59
CA ASP A 199 44.36 21.41 31.57
C ASP A 199 44.58 22.82 32.17
N GLU A 200 45.26 22.84 33.33
CA GLU A 200 45.64 24.11 33.96
C GLU A 200 46.51 24.93 33.02
N GLN A 201 46.16 26.20 32.89
CA GLN A 201 46.93 27.18 32.13
C GLN A 201 47.70 28.11 33.07
N GLY A 202 49.05 27.99 33.07
CA GLY A 202 49.94 28.89 33.79
C GLY A 202 50.09 30.22 33.04
N HIS A 203 50.05 31.32 33.78
CA HIS A 203 50.28 32.66 33.25
C HIS A 203 51.65 33.21 33.67
N TYR A 204 52.29 34.02 32.84
CA TYR A 204 53.60 34.61 33.13
C TYR A 204 53.60 35.53 34.35
N GLU A 205 52.45 35.95 34.87
CA GLU A 205 52.29 36.81 36.07
C GLU A 205 51.72 36.07 37.29
N THR A 206 52.11 34.84 37.52
CA THR A 206 51.76 34.09 38.77
C THR A 206 50.28 33.84 39.05
N VAL A 207 49.41 33.92 38.07
CA VAL A 207 48.03 33.45 38.23
C VAL A 207 47.86 32.09 37.62
N THR A 208 47.73 31.04 38.43
CA THR A 208 47.41 29.72 38.00
C THR A 208 45.89 29.61 37.79
N VAL A 209 45.48 29.33 36.58
CA VAL A 209 44.05 29.00 36.30
C VAL A 209 43.87 27.52 36.58
N PRO A 210 43.01 27.12 37.52
CA PRO A 210 42.78 25.71 37.82
C PRO A 210 42.21 24.95 36.63
N ALA A 211 42.52 23.68 36.53
CA ALA A 211 41.90 22.79 35.55
C ALA A 211 40.38 22.80 35.71
N TYR A 212 39.68 22.85 34.61
CA TYR A 212 38.21 22.84 34.58
C TYR A 212 37.69 21.96 33.43
N ASP A 213 36.53 21.40 33.66
CA ASP A 213 35.79 20.65 32.65
C ASP A 213 34.77 21.57 31.99
N GLU A 214 34.83 21.70 30.69
CA GLU A 214 33.86 22.40 29.89
C GLU A 214 33.05 21.40 29.08
N THR A 215 31.74 21.47 29.21
CA THR A 215 30.85 20.72 28.31
C THR A 215 30.58 21.52 27.08
N LYS A 216 31.34 21.26 26.00
CA LYS A 216 31.02 21.79 24.69
C LYS A 216 29.93 20.98 24.07
N MET A 217 28.83 21.65 23.70
CA MET A 217 27.79 21.05 22.86
C MET A 217 28.29 21.03 21.41
N GLU A 218 29.00 19.97 21.04
CA GLU A 218 29.23 19.69 19.63
C GLU A 218 27.98 18.98 19.12
N TYR A 219 27.21 19.66 18.29
CA TYR A 219 26.00 19.10 17.68
C TYR A 219 26.38 18.15 16.54
N HIS A 220 26.66 16.93 16.89
CA HIS A 220 26.74 15.84 15.94
C HIS A 220 25.47 15.01 16.02
N ASP A 221 24.64 15.12 15.01
CA ASP A 221 23.46 14.26 14.88
C ASP A 221 23.91 12.89 14.34
N ILE A 222 24.09 11.91 15.21
CA ILE A 222 24.51 10.56 14.84
C ILE A 222 23.31 9.61 14.84
N CYS A 223 23.20 8.77 13.82
CA CYS A 223 22.28 7.65 13.86
C CYS A 223 22.76 6.59 14.85
N LEU A 224 22.07 6.42 15.99
CA LEU A 224 22.47 5.51 17.07
C LEU A 224 22.62 4.03 16.68
N VAL A 225 22.17 3.64 15.48
CA VAL A 225 22.20 2.24 15.03
C VAL A 225 23.33 1.96 14.05
N CYS A 226 23.68 2.91 13.18
CA CYS A 226 24.71 2.73 12.16
C CYS A 226 25.90 3.69 12.30
N GLY A 227 25.90 4.60 13.29
CA GLY A 227 26.98 5.55 13.54
C GLY A 227 27.20 6.60 12.46
N ARG A 228 26.28 6.77 11.49
CA ARG A 228 26.41 7.75 10.41
C ARG A 228 26.00 9.14 10.90
N ASP A 229 26.87 10.12 10.67
CA ASP A 229 26.58 11.54 10.87
C ASP A 229 25.60 12.07 9.81
N LYS A 230 24.93 13.19 10.13
CA LYS A 230 23.93 13.82 9.27
C LYS A 230 24.62 14.70 8.21
#